data_52efeee14ca49545318673b3a07d7232
#
_entry.id   52efeee14ca49545318673b3a07d7232
#
_cell.length_a   1.000
_cell.length_b   1.000
_cell.length_c   1.000
_cell.angle_alpha   90.00
_cell.angle_beta   90.00
_cell.angle_gamma   90.00
#
_symmetry.space_group_name_H-M   'P 1'
#
loop_
_entity.id
_entity.type
_entity.pdbx_description
1 polymer ?
#
loop_
_entity_poly.entity_id
_entity_poly.type
_entity_poly.pdbx_seq_one_letter_code
_entity_poly.pdbx_strand_id
1 'polypeptide(L)'
;MSLNSATFAIAQLNPVIGDLVGNCDRILDAVNKLATQGVHLVVTPELSICGYPPRDLLMNQQFVRDMDIAIVNLAQKLPPKIAVIVGTASANPLANQTGGKPLFNSAALLQDGEVKHIFHKRLLPTYDVFDEDRYFAVGTGSQVFTLHLQDGENLRVGVTICEDIWNDEKFWEKRNYADDPVAELTQNHQLDLLVNLSASPYAVGKQKLREAMLRHSAIVHNLPLIYANQVGANDDLIFDGRSMAFNRQGEIIARGKSFAEDLLIVRFDKGGAVPATSDHESNDAEIFAALVLGVRDYVQKCRFRQVVIGLSGGIDSALVAAIAAEAIGKDNVLGVLMPSPYSSEHSITDALALAHNLGIKTHTIPIQPMMSAFDQSLATLFADRSSDVTEENLQSRIRGSLLMAISNKFGHLLISTGNKSEVSVGYCTLYGDMNGGLAAIADVPKTRVFSICEWLNRTNSPLEIKQGSTEVIPVNIITKPPSAELKPDQLDQDSLPPYDILDDILDQLIHQHRSATEIIASGHEQAVVERVVRLVKIAEFKRRQAAPGLKITDRAFGSGWRMPIASKVTS
;
A
#
# COMPACT_ATOMS: atom_id res chain seq x y z
N MET A 1 -20.89 -34.46 -1.09
CA MET A 1 -19.83 -35.36 -1.64
C MET A 1 -19.07 -34.70 -2.78
N SER A 2 -19.72 -33.89 -3.61
CA SER A 2 -19.15 -33.26 -4.82
C SER A 2 -18.00 -32.28 -4.60
N LEU A 3 -18.03 -31.51 -3.52
CA LEU A 3 -16.95 -30.51 -3.27
C LEU A 3 -15.59 -31.20 -2.95
N ASN A 4 -15.65 -32.41 -2.40
CA ASN A 4 -14.47 -33.18 -1.99
C ASN A 4 -13.72 -33.82 -3.18
N SER A 5 -14.37 -33.98 -4.34
CA SER A 5 -13.72 -34.47 -5.57
C SER A 5 -13.09 -33.31 -6.39
N ALA A 6 -13.45 -32.08 -6.10
CA ALA A 6 -12.98 -30.91 -6.83
C ALA A 6 -11.68 -30.36 -6.25
N THR A 7 -10.80 -29.94 -7.15
CA THR A 7 -9.58 -29.18 -6.82
C THR A 7 -9.72 -27.75 -7.34
N PHE A 8 -9.53 -26.78 -6.47
CA PHE A 8 -9.57 -25.36 -6.78
C PHE A 8 -8.18 -24.76 -6.65
N ALA A 9 -7.98 -23.59 -7.22
CA ALA A 9 -6.76 -22.84 -7.00
C ALA A 9 -7.00 -21.34 -6.92
N ILE A 10 -6.12 -20.66 -6.20
CA ILE A 10 -6.03 -19.21 -6.18
C ILE A 10 -4.73 -18.80 -6.84
N ALA A 11 -4.82 -17.93 -7.83
CA ALA A 11 -3.67 -17.26 -8.42
C ALA A 11 -3.52 -15.88 -7.78
N GLN A 12 -2.71 -15.77 -6.72
CA GLN A 12 -2.37 -14.53 -6.06
C GLN A 12 -1.32 -13.79 -6.89
N LEU A 13 -1.75 -12.79 -7.66
CA LEU A 13 -0.95 -12.13 -8.68
C LEU A 13 -0.64 -10.68 -8.32
N ASN A 14 0.47 -10.18 -8.91
CA ASN A 14 0.89 -8.78 -8.85
C ASN A 14 0.68 -8.10 -10.21
N PRO A 15 -0.54 -7.65 -10.54
CA PRO A 15 -0.81 -7.00 -11.81
C PRO A 15 -0.19 -5.61 -11.89
N VAL A 16 0.17 -5.19 -13.11
CA VAL A 16 0.62 -3.84 -13.42
C VAL A 16 -0.56 -3.06 -14.00
N ILE A 17 -0.83 -1.88 -13.46
CA ILE A 17 -1.93 -1.03 -13.95
C ILE A 17 -1.71 -0.68 -15.42
N GLY A 18 -2.71 -0.96 -16.26
CA GLY A 18 -2.70 -0.64 -17.69
C GLY A 18 -1.95 -1.63 -18.57
N ASP A 19 -1.20 -2.59 -18.03
CA ASP A 19 -0.48 -3.61 -18.81
C ASP A 19 -1.38 -4.82 -19.12
N LEU A 20 -2.35 -4.63 -20.03
CA LEU A 20 -3.34 -5.66 -20.35
C LEU A 20 -2.68 -6.95 -20.87
N VAL A 21 -1.65 -6.83 -21.70
CA VAL A 21 -0.94 -7.98 -22.28
C VAL A 21 -0.14 -8.72 -21.22
N GLY A 22 0.71 -8.01 -20.47
CA GLY A 22 1.53 -8.63 -19.44
C GLY A 22 0.70 -9.25 -18.31
N ASN A 23 -0.43 -8.64 -17.94
CA ASN A 23 -1.33 -9.22 -16.93
C ASN A 23 -2.02 -10.49 -17.45
N CYS A 24 -2.48 -10.51 -18.72
CA CYS A 24 -3.03 -11.72 -19.34
C CYS A 24 -1.99 -12.84 -19.43
N ASP A 25 -0.74 -12.52 -19.78
CA ASP A 25 0.34 -13.50 -19.85
C ASP A 25 0.65 -14.09 -18.46
N ARG A 26 0.66 -13.26 -17.38
CA ARG A 26 0.80 -13.73 -16.00
C ARG A 26 -0.33 -14.68 -15.59
N ILE A 27 -1.57 -14.35 -15.94
CA ILE A 27 -2.73 -15.21 -15.66
C ILE A 27 -2.60 -16.53 -16.43
N LEU A 28 -2.25 -16.49 -17.70
CA LEU A 28 -2.07 -17.68 -18.55
C LEU A 28 -0.96 -18.58 -18.00
N ASP A 29 0.18 -18.03 -17.62
CA ASP A 29 1.29 -18.77 -17.02
C ASP A 29 0.90 -19.43 -15.70
N ALA A 30 0.17 -18.70 -14.85
CA ALA A 30 -0.35 -19.24 -13.59
C ALA A 30 -1.32 -20.41 -13.83
N VAL A 31 -2.27 -20.24 -14.74
CA VAL A 31 -3.26 -21.30 -15.08
C VAL A 31 -2.56 -22.51 -15.71
N ASN A 32 -1.59 -22.33 -16.60
CA ASN A 32 -0.83 -23.43 -17.20
C ASN A 32 -0.07 -24.26 -16.14
N LYS A 33 0.54 -23.62 -15.15
CA LYS A 33 1.18 -24.31 -14.02
C LYS A 33 0.18 -25.08 -13.16
N LEU A 34 -0.99 -24.52 -12.91
CA LEU A 34 -2.06 -25.13 -12.12
C LEU A 34 -2.78 -26.25 -12.85
N ALA A 35 -2.88 -26.18 -14.18
CA ALA A 35 -3.49 -27.21 -15.02
C ALA A 35 -2.86 -28.60 -14.84
N THR A 36 -1.54 -28.65 -14.65
CA THR A 36 -0.80 -29.90 -14.44
C THR A 36 -1.14 -30.59 -13.11
N GLN A 37 -1.86 -29.91 -12.20
CA GLN A 37 -2.21 -30.39 -10.87
C GLN A 37 -3.68 -30.81 -10.72
N GLY A 38 -4.41 -30.94 -11.85
CA GLY A 38 -5.79 -31.39 -11.86
C GLY A 38 -6.79 -30.36 -11.29
N VAL A 39 -6.51 -29.07 -11.45
CA VAL A 39 -7.38 -27.98 -10.99
C VAL A 39 -8.59 -27.85 -11.90
N HIS A 40 -9.79 -27.69 -11.33
CA HIS A 40 -11.05 -27.49 -12.05
C HIS A 40 -11.43 -26.00 -12.17
N LEU A 41 -11.10 -25.19 -11.15
CA LEU A 41 -11.39 -23.76 -11.11
C LEU A 41 -10.19 -22.99 -10.56
N VAL A 42 -9.78 -21.94 -11.28
CA VAL A 42 -8.79 -20.95 -10.83
C VAL A 42 -9.48 -19.61 -10.58
N VAL A 43 -9.18 -18.96 -9.46
CA VAL A 43 -9.70 -17.64 -9.10
C VAL A 43 -8.54 -16.64 -9.05
N THR A 44 -8.67 -15.52 -9.76
CA THR A 44 -7.71 -14.41 -9.73
C THR A 44 -8.23 -13.24 -8.89
N PRO A 45 -7.40 -12.23 -8.56
CA PRO A 45 -7.84 -11.04 -7.85
C PRO A 45 -8.82 -10.16 -8.65
N GLU A 46 -9.46 -9.22 -7.96
CA GLU A 46 -10.27 -8.14 -8.54
C GLU A 46 -9.46 -7.32 -9.54
N LEU A 47 -10.08 -6.95 -10.68
CA LEU A 47 -9.49 -6.15 -11.77
C LEU A 47 -8.11 -6.62 -12.23
N SER A 48 -7.81 -7.92 -12.12
CA SER A 48 -6.49 -8.49 -12.43
C SER A 48 -6.07 -8.30 -13.90
N ILE A 49 -7.01 -8.09 -14.82
CA ILE A 49 -6.71 -7.80 -16.23
C ILE A 49 -6.09 -6.41 -16.39
N CYS A 50 -6.65 -5.38 -15.77
CA CYS A 50 -6.16 -4.00 -15.92
C CYS A 50 -5.31 -3.51 -14.75
N GLY A 51 -5.22 -4.28 -13.65
CA GLY A 51 -4.59 -3.87 -12.40
C GLY A 51 -5.47 -2.91 -11.58
N TYR A 52 -5.40 -3.00 -10.25
CA TYR A 52 -6.17 -2.18 -9.32
C TYR A 52 -5.25 -1.16 -8.60
N PRO A 53 -5.65 0.13 -8.47
CA PRO A 53 -6.84 0.77 -9.04
C PRO A 53 -6.54 1.42 -10.42
N PRO A 54 -7.31 1.13 -11.45
CA PRO A 54 -7.07 1.67 -12.81
C PRO A 54 -7.42 3.15 -12.95
N ARG A 55 -8.19 3.72 -12.04
CA ARG A 55 -8.56 5.14 -11.98
C ARG A 55 -9.06 5.68 -13.34
N ASP A 56 -8.63 6.87 -13.74
CA ASP A 56 -9.09 7.56 -14.96
C ASP A 56 -8.68 6.85 -16.29
N LEU A 57 -7.88 5.78 -16.25
CA LEU A 57 -7.70 4.93 -17.44
C LEU A 57 -9.04 4.36 -17.92
N LEU A 58 -9.98 4.11 -17.03
CA LEU A 58 -11.33 3.64 -17.33
C LEU A 58 -12.19 4.66 -18.10
N MET A 59 -11.82 5.93 -18.11
CA MET A 59 -12.49 6.96 -18.92
C MET A 59 -12.07 6.91 -20.39
N ASN A 60 -10.98 6.22 -20.72
CA ASN A 60 -10.51 6.02 -22.08
C ASN A 60 -11.26 4.84 -22.73
N GLN A 61 -12.17 5.15 -23.67
CA GLN A 61 -12.96 4.13 -24.35
C GLN A 61 -12.12 3.12 -25.14
N GLN A 62 -10.95 3.51 -25.65
CA GLN A 62 -10.07 2.57 -26.34
C GLN A 62 -9.49 1.56 -25.35
N PHE A 63 -9.05 2.02 -24.17
CA PHE A 63 -8.54 1.14 -23.13
C PHE A 63 -9.59 0.09 -22.69
N VAL A 64 -10.86 0.49 -22.60
CA VAL A 64 -11.97 -0.43 -22.27
C VAL A 64 -12.16 -1.47 -23.38
N ARG A 65 -12.16 -1.04 -24.67
CA ARG A 65 -12.25 -1.99 -25.81
C ARG A 65 -11.06 -2.95 -25.88
N ASP A 66 -9.85 -2.45 -25.60
CA ASP A 66 -8.65 -3.28 -25.61
C ASP A 66 -8.70 -4.33 -24.49
N MET A 67 -9.31 -3.99 -23.33
CA MET A 67 -9.54 -4.92 -22.23
C MET A 67 -10.53 -6.03 -22.59
N ASP A 68 -11.64 -5.70 -23.29
CA ASP A 68 -12.59 -6.70 -23.79
C ASP A 68 -11.92 -7.65 -24.79
N ILE A 69 -11.08 -7.13 -25.68
CA ILE A 69 -10.30 -7.95 -26.63
C ILE A 69 -9.30 -8.84 -25.87
N ALA A 70 -8.62 -8.31 -24.86
CA ALA A 70 -7.64 -9.05 -24.08
C ALA A 70 -8.27 -10.25 -23.36
N ILE A 71 -9.48 -10.09 -22.79
CA ILE A 71 -10.21 -11.18 -22.12
C ILE A 71 -10.59 -12.29 -23.11
N VAL A 72 -11.11 -11.94 -24.29
CA VAL A 72 -11.46 -12.91 -25.34
C VAL A 72 -10.22 -13.67 -25.79
N ASN A 73 -9.11 -12.97 -26.05
CA ASN A 73 -7.84 -13.59 -26.43
C ASN A 73 -7.28 -14.50 -25.33
N LEU A 74 -7.41 -14.10 -24.07
CA LEU A 74 -7.01 -14.93 -22.92
C LEU A 74 -7.85 -16.21 -22.89
N ALA A 75 -9.20 -16.10 -22.98
CA ALA A 75 -10.09 -17.26 -22.96
C ALA A 75 -9.69 -18.30 -24.02
N GLN A 76 -9.36 -17.88 -25.26
CA GLN A 76 -8.95 -18.76 -26.35
C GLN A 76 -7.62 -19.48 -26.11
N LYS A 77 -6.74 -18.92 -25.28
CA LYS A 77 -5.42 -19.49 -24.98
C LYS A 77 -5.42 -20.40 -23.73
N LEU A 78 -6.47 -20.34 -22.91
CA LEU A 78 -6.54 -21.12 -21.68
C LEU A 78 -6.64 -22.64 -21.98
N PRO A 79 -6.05 -23.50 -21.12
CA PRO A 79 -6.19 -24.94 -21.25
C PRO A 79 -7.67 -25.35 -21.21
N PRO A 80 -8.09 -26.33 -22.05
CA PRO A 80 -9.46 -26.82 -22.01
C PRO A 80 -9.77 -27.48 -20.65
N LYS A 81 -11.05 -27.53 -20.27
CA LYS A 81 -11.57 -28.19 -19.06
C LYS A 81 -11.24 -27.51 -17.74
N ILE A 82 -10.58 -26.35 -17.76
CA ILE A 82 -10.37 -25.53 -16.57
C ILE A 82 -11.27 -24.30 -16.68
N ALA A 83 -12.04 -24.03 -15.65
CA ALA A 83 -12.74 -22.77 -15.49
C ALA A 83 -11.80 -21.76 -14.81
N VAL A 84 -11.80 -20.52 -15.31
CA VAL A 84 -10.99 -19.42 -14.71
C VAL A 84 -11.90 -18.22 -14.47
N ILE A 85 -11.93 -17.69 -13.26
CA ILE A 85 -12.62 -16.45 -12.96
C ILE A 85 -11.56 -15.33 -12.86
N VAL A 86 -11.69 -14.33 -13.74
CA VAL A 86 -10.74 -13.21 -13.81
C VAL A 86 -11.43 -11.89 -13.48
N GLY A 87 -10.80 -11.08 -12.64
CA GLY A 87 -11.26 -9.73 -12.33
C GLY A 87 -11.00 -8.78 -13.51
N THR A 88 -12.03 -8.03 -13.92
CA THR A 88 -11.99 -7.10 -15.05
C THR A 88 -12.97 -5.95 -14.87
N ALA A 89 -13.00 -4.98 -15.78
CA ALA A 89 -14.13 -4.08 -15.94
C ALA A 89 -14.88 -4.43 -17.25
N SER A 90 -16.19 -4.23 -17.28
CA SER A 90 -17.01 -4.49 -18.45
C SER A 90 -17.95 -3.32 -18.76
N ALA A 91 -18.34 -3.17 -20.02
CA ALA A 91 -19.25 -2.09 -20.42
C ALA A 91 -20.64 -2.29 -19.84
N ASN A 92 -21.27 -1.18 -19.42
CA ASN A 92 -22.70 -1.14 -19.09
C ASN A 92 -23.50 -0.74 -20.36
N PRO A 93 -24.16 -1.68 -21.04
CA PRO A 93 -24.85 -1.39 -22.30
C PRO A 93 -26.08 -0.50 -22.12
N LEU A 94 -26.59 -0.40 -20.89
CA LEU A 94 -27.77 0.41 -20.57
C LEU A 94 -27.43 1.83 -20.10
N ALA A 95 -26.15 2.16 -19.92
CA ALA A 95 -25.73 3.45 -19.35
C ALA A 95 -26.33 4.66 -20.08
N ASN A 96 -26.32 4.65 -21.40
CA ASN A 96 -26.90 5.74 -22.22
C ASN A 96 -28.43 5.83 -22.15
N GLN A 97 -29.10 4.73 -21.76
CA GLN A 97 -30.57 4.68 -21.64
C GLN A 97 -31.03 5.08 -20.25
N THR A 98 -30.28 4.69 -19.22
CA THR A 98 -30.63 4.87 -17.80
C THR A 98 -29.97 6.09 -17.17
N GLY A 99 -28.99 6.72 -17.84
CA GLY A 99 -28.16 7.78 -17.25
C GLY A 99 -27.16 7.29 -16.21
N GLY A 100 -26.88 5.97 -16.16
CA GLY A 100 -25.94 5.34 -15.22
C GLY A 100 -24.49 5.46 -15.64
N LYS A 101 -23.59 4.90 -14.82
CA LYS A 101 -22.16 4.81 -15.11
C LYS A 101 -21.90 3.87 -16.29
N PRO A 102 -20.88 4.15 -17.12
CA PRO A 102 -20.63 3.40 -18.36
C PRO A 102 -20.04 2.01 -18.15
N LEU A 103 -19.54 1.69 -16.97
CA LEU A 103 -18.80 0.46 -16.68
C LEU A 103 -19.33 -0.24 -15.43
N PHE A 104 -19.04 -1.53 -15.33
CA PHE A 104 -19.15 -2.34 -14.13
C PHE A 104 -17.75 -2.83 -13.70
N ASN A 105 -17.48 -2.89 -12.41
CA ASN A 105 -16.40 -3.71 -11.85
C ASN A 105 -16.89 -5.16 -11.89
N SER A 106 -16.15 -6.05 -12.55
CA SER A 106 -16.68 -7.33 -12.99
C SER A 106 -15.71 -8.49 -12.75
N ALA A 107 -16.28 -9.69 -12.70
CA ALA A 107 -15.57 -10.95 -12.79
C ALA A 107 -16.06 -11.73 -14.02
N ALA A 108 -15.16 -12.14 -14.91
CA ALA A 108 -15.48 -12.92 -16.10
C ALA A 108 -15.14 -14.40 -15.89
N LEU A 109 -16.09 -15.28 -16.15
CA LEU A 109 -15.88 -16.74 -16.20
C LEU A 109 -15.42 -17.14 -17.59
N LEU A 110 -14.18 -17.60 -17.68
CA LEU A 110 -13.55 -18.09 -18.90
C LEU A 110 -13.49 -19.62 -18.88
N GLN A 111 -14.01 -20.25 -19.90
CA GLN A 111 -13.99 -21.72 -20.03
C GLN A 111 -14.14 -22.13 -21.49
N ASP A 112 -13.48 -23.21 -21.89
CA ASP A 112 -13.59 -23.82 -23.24
C ASP A 112 -13.38 -22.82 -24.38
N GLY A 113 -12.45 -21.89 -24.22
CA GLY A 113 -12.09 -20.89 -25.23
C GLY A 113 -13.03 -19.67 -25.30
N GLU A 114 -13.99 -19.55 -24.41
CA GLU A 114 -15.03 -18.51 -24.43
C GLU A 114 -15.20 -17.82 -23.08
N VAL A 115 -15.75 -16.59 -23.13
CA VAL A 115 -16.29 -15.89 -21.96
C VAL A 115 -17.72 -16.42 -21.74
N LYS A 116 -17.90 -17.27 -20.72
CA LYS A 116 -19.19 -17.93 -20.47
C LYS A 116 -20.17 -17.05 -19.71
N HIS A 117 -19.66 -16.21 -18.79
CA HIS A 117 -20.49 -15.32 -17.98
C HIS A 117 -19.67 -14.13 -17.47
N ILE A 118 -20.35 -13.03 -17.18
CA ILE A 118 -19.78 -11.85 -16.52
C ILE A 118 -20.64 -11.52 -15.31
N PHE A 119 -20.02 -11.46 -14.14
CA PHE A 119 -20.60 -11.08 -12.86
C PHE A 119 -20.22 -9.63 -12.55
N HIS A 120 -21.07 -8.89 -11.86
CA HIS A 120 -20.84 -7.47 -11.56
C HIS A 120 -20.83 -7.21 -10.07
N LYS A 121 -19.88 -6.40 -9.60
CA LYS A 121 -19.78 -5.95 -8.21
C LYS A 121 -21.02 -5.16 -7.81
N ARG A 122 -21.54 -5.44 -6.63
CA ARG A 122 -22.77 -4.81 -6.13
C ARG A 122 -22.50 -3.66 -5.15
N LEU A 123 -21.46 -3.77 -4.33
CA LEU A 123 -21.11 -2.74 -3.35
C LEU A 123 -19.88 -1.97 -3.81
N LEU A 124 -20.06 -0.67 -4.02
CA LEU A 124 -19.02 0.24 -4.54
C LEU A 124 -18.51 1.15 -3.42
N PRO A 125 -17.31 0.89 -2.87
CA PRO A 125 -16.76 1.69 -1.78
C PRO A 125 -16.35 3.09 -2.26
N THR A 126 -16.63 4.10 -1.41
CA THR A 126 -16.31 5.52 -1.63
C THR A 126 -15.61 6.16 -0.43
N TYR A 127 -15.07 5.35 0.46
CA TYR A 127 -14.35 5.77 1.66
C TYR A 127 -12.85 5.54 1.52
N ASP A 128 -12.04 6.19 2.37
CA ASP A 128 -10.57 6.15 2.37
C ASP A 128 -10.00 6.37 0.94
N VAL A 129 -9.29 5.41 0.40
CA VAL A 129 -8.67 5.46 -0.93
C VAL A 129 -9.59 5.05 -2.08
N PHE A 130 -10.77 4.55 -1.73
CA PHE A 130 -11.74 4.08 -2.72
C PHE A 130 -12.58 5.21 -3.29
N ASP A 131 -12.88 5.12 -4.59
CA ASP A 131 -13.74 6.05 -5.33
C ASP A 131 -14.44 5.30 -6.49
N GLU A 132 -14.94 4.09 -6.20
CA GLU A 132 -15.43 3.19 -7.24
C GLU A 132 -16.75 3.67 -7.88
N ASP A 133 -17.62 4.32 -7.12
CA ASP A 133 -18.84 4.91 -7.67
C ASP A 133 -18.58 6.02 -8.70
N ARG A 134 -17.36 6.55 -8.75
CA ARG A 134 -16.95 7.49 -9.81
C ARG A 134 -16.98 6.85 -11.20
N TYR A 135 -16.65 5.56 -11.30
CA TYR A 135 -16.42 4.85 -12.56
C TYR A 135 -17.48 3.80 -12.85
N PHE A 136 -17.98 3.11 -11.83
CA PHE A 136 -18.76 1.90 -11.98
C PHE A 136 -20.23 2.09 -11.61
N ALA A 137 -21.11 1.36 -12.29
CA ALA A 137 -22.48 1.16 -11.91
C ALA A 137 -22.60 -0.02 -10.93
N VAL A 138 -23.62 0.02 -10.08
CA VAL A 138 -24.00 -1.08 -9.20
C VAL A 138 -24.43 -2.29 -10.04
N GLY A 139 -23.84 -3.43 -9.77
CA GLY A 139 -24.18 -4.68 -10.44
C GLY A 139 -25.58 -5.18 -10.11
N THR A 140 -26.22 -5.77 -11.10
CA THR A 140 -27.52 -6.43 -10.98
C THR A 140 -27.45 -7.83 -11.60
N GLY A 141 -28.36 -8.72 -11.24
CA GLY A 141 -28.46 -10.06 -11.84
C GLY A 141 -27.86 -11.18 -11.00
N SER A 142 -27.86 -12.39 -11.57
CA SER A 142 -27.38 -13.58 -10.88
C SER A 142 -25.86 -13.58 -10.73
N GLN A 143 -25.40 -13.86 -9.54
CA GLN A 143 -23.99 -14.02 -9.18
C GLN A 143 -23.63 -15.50 -8.97
N VAL A 144 -24.27 -16.42 -9.70
CA VAL A 144 -24.10 -17.87 -9.55
C VAL A 144 -23.86 -18.53 -10.91
N PHE A 145 -22.93 -19.49 -10.94
CA PHE A 145 -22.75 -20.40 -12.09
C PHE A 145 -22.63 -21.84 -11.62
N THR A 146 -22.78 -22.78 -12.58
CA THR A 146 -22.57 -24.20 -12.33
C THR A 146 -21.23 -24.62 -12.89
N LEU A 147 -20.36 -25.15 -12.03
CA LEU A 147 -19.09 -25.77 -12.41
C LEU A 147 -19.35 -27.28 -12.65
N HIS A 148 -19.14 -27.72 -13.88
CA HIS A 148 -19.26 -29.11 -14.26
C HIS A 148 -17.94 -29.85 -14.03
N LEU A 149 -17.95 -30.90 -13.20
CA LEU A 149 -16.77 -31.74 -12.93
C LEU A 149 -16.70 -32.92 -13.90
N GLN A 150 -15.51 -33.48 -14.07
CA GLN A 150 -15.26 -34.54 -15.04
C GLN A 150 -15.94 -35.87 -14.68
N ASP A 151 -16.26 -36.09 -13.39
CA ASP A 151 -17.00 -37.22 -12.87
C ASP A 151 -18.52 -37.11 -13.06
N GLY A 152 -19.00 -36.04 -13.68
CA GLY A 152 -20.41 -35.75 -13.92
C GLY A 152 -21.11 -35.03 -12.76
N GLU A 153 -20.42 -34.75 -11.67
CA GLU A 153 -20.94 -33.93 -10.59
C GLU A 153 -20.96 -32.43 -10.98
N ASN A 154 -21.87 -31.68 -10.36
CA ASN A 154 -22.08 -30.27 -10.58
C ASN A 154 -21.96 -29.51 -9.27
N LEU A 155 -21.23 -28.40 -9.27
CA LEU A 155 -21.10 -27.49 -8.14
C LEU A 155 -21.73 -26.14 -8.45
N ARG A 156 -22.55 -25.63 -7.57
CA ARG A 156 -23.10 -24.27 -7.64
C ARG A 156 -22.17 -23.31 -6.93
N VAL A 157 -21.55 -22.43 -7.67
CA VAL A 157 -20.55 -21.47 -7.18
C VAL A 157 -21.14 -20.08 -7.18
N GLY A 158 -21.17 -19.43 -6.00
CA GLY A 158 -21.50 -18.02 -5.84
C GLY A 158 -20.24 -17.17 -6.06
N VAL A 159 -20.40 -16.04 -6.74
CA VAL A 159 -19.31 -15.10 -7.04
C VAL A 159 -19.59 -13.74 -6.41
N THR A 160 -18.62 -13.22 -5.67
CA THR A 160 -18.64 -11.88 -5.07
C THR A 160 -17.34 -11.16 -5.37
N ILE A 161 -17.36 -9.83 -5.34
CA ILE A 161 -16.18 -9.02 -5.65
C ILE A 161 -15.93 -8.07 -4.47
N CYS A 162 -14.80 -8.27 -3.82
CA CYS A 162 -14.21 -7.43 -2.78
C CYS A 162 -15.23 -6.97 -1.72
N GLU A 163 -15.74 -5.74 -1.83
CA GLU A 163 -16.65 -5.11 -0.87
C GLU A 163 -17.95 -5.89 -0.65
N ASP A 164 -18.38 -6.69 -1.62
CA ASP A 164 -19.62 -7.46 -1.53
C ASP A 164 -19.70 -8.39 -0.31
N ILE A 165 -18.55 -8.80 0.25
CA ILE A 165 -18.47 -9.66 1.45
C ILE A 165 -18.33 -8.87 2.76
N TRP A 166 -18.24 -7.53 2.70
CA TRP A 166 -17.94 -6.69 3.87
C TRP A 166 -19.18 -6.11 4.58
N ASN A 167 -20.40 -6.40 4.15
CA ASN A 167 -21.62 -5.81 4.68
C ASN A 167 -22.50 -6.76 5.54
N ASP A 168 -21.88 -7.68 6.26
CA ASP A 168 -22.61 -8.54 7.21
C ASP A 168 -22.94 -7.75 8.49
N GLU A 169 -24.25 -7.45 8.71
CA GLU A 169 -24.72 -6.72 9.88
C GLU A 169 -24.42 -7.43 11.20
N LYS A 170 -24.42 -8.78 11.22
CA LYS A 170 -24.15 -9.56 12.44
C LYS A 170 -22.68 -9.49 12.86
N PHE A 171 -21.77 -9.27 11.88
CA PHE A 171 -20.35 -9.10 12.16
C PHE A 171 -20.03 -7.66 12.58
N TRP A 172 -20.59 -6.66 11.86
CA TRP A 172 -20.24 -5.25 12.05
C TRP A 172 -21.13 -4.54 13.08
N GLU A 173 -22.21 -5.18 13.55
CA GLU A 173 -23.25 -4.58 14.41
C GLU A 173 -23.92 -3.34 13.78
N LYS A 174 -23.71 -3.14 12.49
CA LYS A 174 -24.26 -2.05 11.68
C LYS A 174 -24.29 -2.42 10.20
N ARG A 175 -25.13 -1.74 9.44
CA ARG A 175 -25.09 -1.79 7.96
C ARG A 175 -24.32 -0.61 7.42
N ASN A 176 -23.40 -0.87 6.50
CA ASN A 176 -22.72 0.17 5.73
C ASN A 176 -23.43 0.41 4.38
N TYR A 177 -24.16 -0.59 3.86
CA TYR A 177 -24.91 -0.56 2.62
C TYR A 177 -26.32 -1.13 2.85
N ALA A 178 -27.26 -0.78 1.95
CA ALA A 178 -28.65 -1.28 2.03
C ALA A 178 -28.73 -2.80 1.77
N ASP A 179 -27.95 -3.30 0.80
CA ASP A 179 -27.95 -4.66 0.34
C ASP A 179 -26.85 -5.51 1.02
N ASP A 180 -27.13 -6.77 1.26
CA ASP A 180 -26.14 -7.79 1.67
C ASP A 180 -26.06 -8.86 0.57
N PRO A 181 -25.08 -8.74 -0.34
CA PRO A 181 -24.97 -9.66 -1.47
C PRO A 181 -24.77 -11.11 -1.09
N VAL A 182 -24.04 -11.40 -0.01
CA VAL A 182 -23.78 -12.76 0.44
C VAL A 182 -25.04 -13.40 1.04
N ALA A 183 -25.74 -12.65 1.90
CA ALA A 183 -27.00 -13.13 2.47
C ALA A 183 -28.06 -13.39 1.38
N GLU A 184 -28.20 -12.50 0.40
CA GLU A 184 -29.14 -12.71 -0.71
C GLU A 184 -28.76 -13.92 -1.57
N LEU A 185 -27.48 -14.12 -1.89
CA LEU A 185 -27.02 -15.27 -2.64
C LEU A 185 -27.36 -16.58 -1.93
N THR A 186 -27.09 -16.66 -0.63
CA THR A 186 -27.29 -17.87 0.16
C THR A 186 -28.77 -18.16 0.47
N GLN A 187 -29.61 -17.12 0.53
CA GLN A 187 -31.08 -17.28 0.69
C GLN A 187 -31.75 -17.74 -0.61
N ASN A 188 -31.32 -17.20 -1.74
CA ASN A 188 -31.96 -17.46 -3.03
C ASN A 188 -31.42 -18.71 -3.74
N HIS A 189 -30.22 -19.20 -3.36
CA HIS A 189 -29.56 -20.31 -4.02
C HIS A 189 -28.95 -21.28 -3.02
N GLN A 190 -29.04 -22.58 -3.32
CA GLN A 190 -28.25 -23.59 -2.63
C GLN A 190 -26.85 -23.59 -3.26
N LEU A 191 -25.87 -23.03 -2.56
CA LEU A 191 -24.49 -22.94 -3.01
C LEU A 191 -23.63 -24.06 -2.40
N ASP A 192 -22.65 -24.52 -3.16
CA ASP A 192 -21.62 -25.45 -2.69
C ASP A 192 -20.33 -24.71 -2.30
N LEU A 193 -20.07 -23.57 -2.94
CA LEU A 193 -18.87 -22.76 -2.75
C LEU A 193 -19.18 -21.28 -2.96
N LEU A 194 -18.56 -20.42 -2.17
CA LEU A 194 -18.49 -18.97 -2.42
C LEU A 194 -17.06 -18.59 -2.82
N VAL A 195 -16.90 -17.80 -3.88
CA VAL A 195 -15.63 -17.20 -4.25
C VAL A 195 -15.70 -15.69 -4.17
N ASN A 196 -14.64 -15.06 -3.69
CA ASN A 196 -14.52 -13.62 -3.62
C ASN A 196 -13.20 -13.17 -4.25
N LEU A 197 -13.29 -12.29 -5.26
CA LEU A 197 -12.15 -11.65 -5.90
C LEU A 197 -11.90 -10.30 -5.25
N SER A 198 -10.70 -10.08 -4.74
CA SER A 198 -10.37 -8.85 -3.99
C SER A 198 -9.08 -8.18 -4.45
N ALA A 199 -9.06 -6.87 -4.29
CA ALA A 199 -7.87 -6.03 -4.26
C ALA A 199 -7.93 -5.15 -3.00
N SER A 200 -7.88 -5.81 -1.84
CA SER A 200 -7.98 -5.16 -0.53
C SER A 200 -6.63 -4.59 -0.11
N PRO A 201 -6.46 -3.25 -0.01
CA PRO A 201 -5.19 -2.65 0.36
C PRO A 201 -4.76 -3.04 1.77
N TYR A 202 -3.44 -3.15 1.93
CA TYR A 202 -2.80 -3.39 3.21
C TYR A 202 -3.02 -2.21 4.17
N ALA A 203 -3.23 -2.54 5.42
CA ALA A 203 -3.03 -1.68 6.58
C ALA A 203 -2.64 -2.55 7.78
N VAL A 204 -1.85 -2.00 8.69
CA VAL A 204 -1.41 -2.69 9.91
C VAL A 204 -2.62 -3.23 10.68
N GLY A 205 -2.60 -4.52 11.01
CA GLY A 205 -3.69 -5.18 11.74
C GLY A 205 -4.90 -5.61 10.91
N LYS A 206 -5.05 -5.14 9.67
CA LYS A 206 -6.21 -5.44 8.80
C LYS A 206 -6.33 -6.94 8.48
N GLN A 207 -5.21 -7.67 8.44
CA GLN A 207 -5.23 -9.11 8.20
C GLN A 207 -6.06 -9.87 9.23
N LYS A 208 -5.89 -9.56 10.52
CA LYS A 208 -6.66 -10.21 11.61
C LYS A 208 -8.17 -9.96 11.47
N LEU A 209 -8.53 -8.72 11.13
CA LEU A 209 -9.92 -8.33 10.88
C LEU A 209 -10.51 -9.07 9.68
N ARG A 210 -9.76 -9.15 8.58
CA ARG A 210 -10.14 -9.85 7.34
C ARG A 210 -10.38 -11.34 7.62
N GLU A 211 -9.47 -12.01 8.32
CA GLU A 211 -9.65 -13.41 8.72
C GLU A 211 -10.88 -13.63 9.59
N ALA A 212 -11.11 -12.77 10.58
CA ALA A 212 -12.27 -12.85 11.44
C ALA A 212 -13.59 -12.72 10.67
N MET A 213 -13.66 -11.75 9.75
CA MET A 213 -14.83 -11.51 8.90
C MET A 213 -15.10 -12.68 7.94
N LEU A 214 -14.07 -13.17 7.23
CA LEU A 214 -14.22 -14.29 6.31
C LEU A 214 -14.59 -15.59 7.03
N ARG A 215 -14.02 -15.85 8.20
CA ARG A 215 -14.39 -16.97 9.07
C ARG A 215 -15.85 -16.88 9.50
N HIS A 216 -16.28 -15.70 9.94
CA HIS A 216 -17.67 -15.45 10.33
C HIS A 216 -18.61 -15.74 9.17
N SER A 217 -18.32 -15.23 7.97
CA SER A 217 -19.13 -15.47 6.78
C SER A 217 -19.25 -16.97 6.44
N ALA A 218 -18.14 -17.72 6.48
CA ALA A 218 -18.14 -19.16 6.23
C ALA A 218 -19.03 -19.92 7.22
N ILE A 219 -18.97 -19.57 8.51
CA ILE A 219 -19.77 -20.20 9.58
C ILE A 219 -21.24 -19.84 9.46
N VAL A 220 -21.58 -18.55 9.38
CA VAL A 220 -22.98 -18.08 9.40
C VAL A 220 -23.76 -18.59 8.19
N HIS A 221 -23.12 -18.60 7.02
CA HIS A 221 -23.75 -19.12 5.80
C HIS A 221 -23.57 -20.62 5.59
N ASN A 222 -22.83 -21.30 6.50
CA ASN A 222 -22.49 -22.73 6.41
C ASN A 222 -21.94 -23.11 5.03
N LEU A 223 -21.04 -22.28 4.50
CA LEU A 223 -20.57 -22.33 3.12
C LEU A 223 -19.03 -22.22 3.05
N PRO A 224 -18.33 -23.14 2.35
CA PRO A 224 -16.92 -22.99 2.09
C PRO A 224 -16.64 -21.74 1.27
N LEU A 225 -15.50 -21.08 1.51
CA LEU A 225 -15.17 -19.81 0.92
C LEU A 225 -13.74 -19.80 0.38
N ILE A 226 -13.56 -19.27 -0.83
CA ILE A 226 -12.25 -18.93 -1.42
C ILE A 226 -12.17 -17.40 -1.56
N TYR A 227 -11.12 -16.83 -0.99
CA TYR A 227 -10.80 -15.41 -1.03
C TYR A 227 -9.49 -15.20 -1.79
N ALA A 228 -9.56 -14.64 -3.00
CA ALA A 228 -8.41 -14.33 -3.84
C ALA A 228 -8.07 -12.84 -3.73
N ASN A 229 -6.93 -12.51 -3.13
CA ASN A 229 -6.50 -11.12 -2.94
C ASN A 229 -5.29 -10.78 -3.80
N GLN A 230 -5.25 -9.54 -4.31
CA GLN A 230 -4.10 -8.99 -5.01
C GLN A 230 -2.88 -8.91 -4.09
N VAL A 231 -1.69 -9.07 -4.66
CA VAL A 231 -0.41 -8.74 -4.03
C VAL A 231 0.31 -7.68 -4.85
N GLY A 232 1.29 -6.99 -4.27
CA GLY A 232 2.11 -5.98 -4.94
C GLY A 232 1.81 -4.57 -4.46
N ALA A 233 2.35 -3.58 -5.17
CA ALA A 233 2.05 -2.18 -4.91
C ALA A 233 1.79 -1.42 -6.21
N ASN A 234 0.84 -0.50 -6.15
CA ASN A 234 0.50 0.40 -7.25
C ASN A 234 0.29 1.81 -6.67
N ASP A 235 1.06 2.77 -7.15
CA ASP A 235 1.12 4.14 -6.63
C ASP A 235 1.41 4.18 -5.11
N ASP A 236 0.45 4.68 -4.33
CA ASP A 236 0.48 4.80 -2.88
C ASP A 236 -0.03 3.54 -2.14
N LEU A 237 -0.63 2.58 -2.85
CA LEU A 237 -1.28 1.41 -2.25
C LEU A 237 -0.38 0.17 -2.28
N ILE A 238 -0.35 -0.54 -1.15
CA ILE A 238 0.29 -1.84 -1.00
C ILE A 238 -0.81 -2.89 -0.83
N PHE A 239 -0.64 -4.05 -1.44
CA PHE A 239 -1.53 -5.20 -1.34
C PHE A 239 -0.73 -6.38 -0.79
N ASP A 240 -1.19 -6.93 0.33
CA ASP A 240 -0.46 -7.94 1.08
C ASP A 240 -0.63 -9.37 0.56
N GLY A 241 -1.50 -9.59 -0.44
CA GLY A 241 -1.87 -10.92 -0.85
C GLY A 241 -2.65 -11.65 0.25
N ARG A 242 -2.04 -12.67 0.86
CA ARG A 242 -2.66 -13.45 1.94
C ARG A 242 -4.04 -13.96 1.56
N SER A 243 -4.15 -14.46 0.34
CA SER A 243 -5.34 -15.16 -0.14
C SER A 243 -5.64 -16.37 0.74
N MET A 244 -6.90 -16.75 0.90
CA MET A 244 -7.29 -17.77 1.86
C MET A 244 -8.45 -18.63 1.35
N ALA A 245 -8.54 -19.85 1.89
CA ALA A 245 -9.74 -20.66 1.78
C ALA A 245 -10.19 -21.14 3.16
N PHE A 246 -11.51 -21.13 3.38
CA PHE A 246 -12.16 -21.54 4.62
C PHE A 246 -13.13 -22.69 4.35
N ASN A 247 -13.17 -23.66 5.24
CA ASN A 247 -14.21 -24.67 5.25
C ASN A 247 -15.50 -24.13 5.93
N ARG A 248 -16.59 -24.93 5.94
CA ARG A 248 -17.88 -24.56 6.55
C ARG A 248 -17.79 -24.28 8.05
N GLN A 249 -16.78 -24.82 8.72
CA GLN A 249 -16.52 -24.63 10.15
C GLN A 249 -15.70 -23.36 10.42
N GLY A 250 -15.33 -22.62 9.37
CA GLY A 250 -14.49 -21.41 9.47
C GLY A 250 -13.02 -21.72 9.73
N GLU A 251 -12.56 -22.93 9.48
CA GLU A 251 -11.15 -23.29 9.56
C GLU A 251 -10.45 -22.90 8.25
N ILE A 252 -9.25 -22.29 8.37
CA ILE A 252 -8.43 -21.97 7.21
C ILE A 252 -7.80 -23.26 6.69
N ILE A 253 -8.09 -23.61 5.44
CA ILE A 253 -7.56 -24.81 4.79
C ILE A 253 -6.47 -24.51 3.76
N ALA A 254 -6.33 -23.26 3.34
CA ALA A 254 -5.23 -22.78 2.52
C ALA A 254 -4.96 -21.30 2.83
N ARG A 255 -3.67 -20.91 2.83
CA ARG A 255 -3.21 -19.54 3.07
C ARG A 255 -2.08 -19.20 2.10
N GLY A 256 -2.20 -18.08 1.40
CA GLY A 256 -1.18 -17.52 0.52
C GLY A 256 -0.11 -16.77 1.29
N LYS A 257 1.06 -16.65 0.66
CA LYS A 257 2.19 -15.88 1.19
C LYS A 257 1.82 -14.40 1.34
N SER A 258 2.42 -13.76 2.35
CA SER A 258 2.38 -12.32 2.46
C SER A 258 3.39 -11.67 1.52
N PHE A 259 3.03 -10.55 0.94
CA PHE A 259 3.88 -9.69 0.12
C PHE A 259 4.62 -10.38 -1.04
N ALA A 260 4.10 -11.52 -1.52
CA ALA A 260 4.65 -12.28 -2.63
C ALA A 260 3.56 -12.92 -3.49
N GLU A 261 3.82 -13.09 -4.77
CA GLU A 261 2.95 -13.91 -5.64
C GLU A 261 2.93 -15.37 -5.16
N ASP A 262 1.77 -16.02 -5.29
CA ASP A 262 1.60 -17.41 -4.90
C ASP A 262 0.52 -18.12 -5.71
N LEU A 263 0.66 -19.43 -5.87
CA LEU A 263 -0.31 -20.31 -6.51
C LEU A 263 -0.77 -21.35 -5.51
N LEU A 264 -1.97 -21.15 -4.94
CA LEU A 264 -2.50 -22.00 -3.89
C LEU A 264 -3.40 -23.07 -4.48
N ILE A 265 -3.16 -24.32 -4.10
CA ILE A 265 -4.10 -25.42 -4.32
C ILE A 265 -5.05 -25.54 -3.13
N VAL A 266 -6.33 -25.56 -3.39
CA VAL A 266 -7.39 -25.67 -2.38
C VAL A 266 -8.16 -26.96 -2.58
N ARG A 267 -8.21 -27.82 -1.55
CA ARG A 267 -8.96 -29.07 -1.51
C ARG A 267 -9.72 -29.16 -0.19
N PHE A 268 -11.01 -29.38 -0.27
CA PHE A 268 -11.88 -29.43 0.92
C PHE A 268 -12.00 -30.83 1.55
N ASP A 269 -11.51 -31.87 0.88
CA ASP A 269 -11.48 -33.25 1.35
C ASP A 269 -10.32 -33.56 2.31
N LYS A 270 -9.24 -32.84 2.17
CA LYS A 270 -8.05 -33.00 2.99
C LYS A 270 -8.10 -32.05 4.17
N GLY A 271 -8.95 -32.38 5.14
CA GLY A 271 -9.09 -31.62 6.38
C GLY A 271 -7.77 -31.55 7.17
N GLY A 272 -7.16 -30.41 7.19
CA GLY A 272 -6.08 -30.01 8.07
C GLY A 272 -6.08 -28.51 8.10
N ALA A 273 -6.53 -27.92 9.21
CA ALA A 273 -6.42 -26.49 9.40
C ALA A 273 -4.95 -26.07 9.23
N VAL A 274 -4.69 -25.13 8.33
CA VAL A 274 -3.38 -24.48 8.26
C VAL A 274 -3.25 -23.65 9.53
N PRO A 275 -2.19 -23.84 10.33
CA PRO A 275 -2.01 -23.07 11.55
C PRO A 275 -2.09 -21.57 11.26
N ALA A 276 -2.75 -20.84 12.15
CA ALA A 276 -2.78 -19.37 12.13
C ALA A 276 -1.41 -18.85 12.59
N THR A 277 -0.36 -19.12 11.83
CA THR A 277 0.96 -18.53 12.09
C THR A 277 1.01 -17.14 11.51
N SER A 278 1.45 -16.19 12.30
CA SER A 278 1.88 -14.89 11.78
C SER A 278 3.03 -15.13 10.81
N ASP A 279 2.91 -14.68 9.56
CA ASP A 279 3.99 -14.79 8.56
C ASP A 279 5.19 -13.91 8.93
N HIS A 280 4.99 -12.99 9.88
CA HIS A 280 6.00 -12.07 10.40
C HIS A 280 6.06 -12.15 11.92
N GLU A 281 7.26 -12.05 12.47
CA GLU A 281 7.50 -12.15 13.92
C GLU A 281 6.94 -10.97 14.72
N SER A 282 6.74 -9.82 14.07
CA SER A 282 6.22 -8.60 14.68
C SER A 282 5.54 -7.68 13.67
N ASN A 283 4.81 -6.68 14.17
CA ASN A 283 4.28 -5.61 13.32
C ASN A 283 5.39 -4.82 12.60
N ASP A 284 6.56 -4.65 13.23
CA ASP A 284 7.70 -3.94 12.64
C ASP A 284 8.26 -4.70 11.44
N ALA A 285 8.41 -6.02 11.56
CA ALA A 285 8.78 -6.91 10.47
C ALA A 285 7.78 -6.84 9.30
N GLU A 286 6.49 -6.84 9.63
CA GLU A 286 5.41 -6.75 8.63
C GLU A 286 5.41 -5.41 7.90
N ILE A 287 5.54 -4.29 8.62
CA ILE A 287 5.62 -2.95 8.04
C ILE A 287 6.85 -2.82 7.15
N PHE A 288 8.01 -3.30 7.61
CA PHE A 288 9.24 -3.27 6.81
C PHE A 288 9.05 -4.05 5.50
N ALA A 289 8.51 -5.27 5.55
CA ALA A 289 8.22 -6.08 4.36
C ALA A 289 7.24 -5.39 3.41
N ALA A 290 6.20 -4.73 3.93
CA ALA A 290 5.25 -3.95 3.14
C ALA A 290 5.94 -2.78 2.42
N LEU A 291 6.77 -2.01 3.14
CA LEU A 291 7.51 -0.87 2.58
C LEU A 291 8.54 -1.31 1.52
N VAL A 292 9.22 -2.43 1.76
CA VAL A 292 10.15 -3.04 0.78
C VAL A 292 9.40 -3.41 -0.51
N LEU A 293 8.25 -4.07 -0.40
CA LEU A 293 7.42 -4.38 -1.57
C LEU A 293 6.95 -3.09 -2.26
N GLY A 294 6.49 -2.09 -1.50
CA GLY A 294 6.03 -0.81 -2.00
C GLY A 294 7.09 -0.08 -2.82
N VAL A 295 8.30 0.06 -2.28
CA VAL A 295 9.42 0.71 -2.97
C VAL A 295 9.85 -0.09 -4.20
N ARG A 296 9.98 -1.43 -4.08
CA ARG A 296 10.36 -2.31 -5.19
C ARG A 296 9.43 -2.16 -6.38
N ASP A 297 8.13 -2.31 -6.13
CA ASP A 297 7.12 -2.26 -7.18
C ASP A 297 7.01 -0.87 -7.81
N TYR A 298 7.04 0.19 -6.99
CA TYR A 298 7.00 1.56 -7.50
C TYR A 298 8.18 1.85 -8.42
N VAL A 299 9.40 1.50 -8.01
CA VAL A 299 10.62 1.67 -8.83
C VAL A 299 10.50 0.90 -10.14
N GLN A 300 10.12 -0.39 -10.08
CA GLN A 300 10.07 -1.26 -11.26
C GLN A 300 8.92 -0.89 -12.21
N LYS A 301 7.71 -0.66 -11.69
CA LYS A 301 6.52 -0.33 -12.49
C LYS A 301 6.62 1.05 -13.14
N CYS A 302 7.30 2.00 -12.47
CA CYS A 302 7.64 3.31 -13.03
C CYS A 302 8.90 3.28 -13.93
N ARG A 303 9.49 2.08 -14.17
CA ARG A 303 10.64 1.84 -15.03
C ARG A 303 11.95 2.50 -14.59
N PHE A 304 12.07 2.85 -13.32
CA PHE A 304 13.35 3.22 -12.73
C PHE A 304 14.19 1.96 -12.44
N ARG A 305 15.51 2.14 -12.40
CA ARG A 305 16.45 1.07 -12.05
C ARG A 305 17.25 1.37 -10.80
N GLN A 306 17.42 2.64 -10.50
CA GLN A 306 18.25 3.13 -9.41
C GLN A 306 17.52 4.24 -8.65
N VAL A 307 17.87 4.39 -7.39
CA VAL A 307 17.35 5.46 -6.53
C VAL A 307 18.46 6.31 -5.95
N VAL A 308 18.13 7.54 -5.60
CA VAL A 308 18.98 8.45 -4.85
C VAL A 308 18.29 8.87 -3.56
N ILE A 309 19.03 8.95 -2.46
CA ILE A 309 18.54 9.30 -1.12
C ILE A 309 19.53 10.28 -0.49
N GLY A 310 19.00 11.35 0.14
CA GLY A 310 19.80 12.22 0.99
C GLY A 310 20.10 11.53 2.33
N LEU A 311 21.38 11.26 2.63
CA LEU A 311 21.79 10.68 3.90
C LEU A 311 22.20 11.79 4.88
N SER A 312 21.36 12.05 5.86
CA SER A 312 21.58 13.09 6.87
C SER A 312 22.33 12.58 8.12
N GLY A 313 22.46 11.27 8.29
CA GLY A 313 22.89 10.66 9.55
C GLY A 313 21.76 10.59 10.60
N GLY A 314 20.52 10.93 10.22
CA GLY A 314 19.32 10.77 11.04
C GLY A 314 18.59 9.46 10.75
N ILE A 315 17.72 9.05 11.70
CA ILE A 315 17.07 7.73 11.70
C ILE A 315 16.13 7.51 10.51
N ASP A 316 15.44 8.57 10.03
CA ASP A 316 14.51 8.47 8.90
C ASP A 316 15.24 8.12 7.61
N SER A 317 16.34 8.85 7.31
CA SER A 317 17.18 8.56 6.14
C SER A 317 17.83 7.18 6.24
N ALA A 318 18.14 6.72 7.45
CA ALA A 318 18.69 5.40 7.69
C ALA A 318 17.67 4.29 7.37
N LEU A 319 16.43 4.43 7.85
CA LEU A 319 15.36 3.49 7.54
C LEU A 319 15.06 3.44 6.04
N VAL A 320 14.94 4.60 5.38
CA VAL A 320 14.68 4.66 3.92
C VAL A 320 15.81 4.02 3.13
N ALA A 321 17.07 4.22 3.52
CA ALA A 321 18.22 3.58 2.87
C ALA A 321 18.18 2.05 3.04
N ALA A 322 17.83 1.56 4.23
CA ALA A 322 17.68 0.13 4.50
C ALA A 322 16.54 -0.49 3.67
N ILE A 323 15.37 0.15 3.62
CA ILE A 323 14.23 -0.26 2.79
C ILE A 323 14.64 -0.31 1.31
N ALA A 324 15.30 0.72 0.80
CA ALA A 324 15.70 0.79 -0.60
C ALA A 324 16.75 -0.28 -0.95
N ALA A 325 17.73 -0.52 -0.07
CA ALA A 325 18.75 -1.55 -0.28
C ALA A 325 18.15 -2.95 -0.36
N GLU A 326 17.15 -3.26 0.49
CA GLU A 326 16.42 -4.53 0.44
C GLU A 326 15.48 -4.61 -0.78
N ALA A 327 14.84 -3.50 -1.15
CA ALA A 327 13.86 -3.47 -2.23
C ALA A 327 14.45 -3.73 -3.61
N ILE A 328 15.58 -3.06 -3.94
CA ILE A 328 16.15 -3.05 -5.29
C ILE A 328 17.62 -3.48 -5.35
N GLY A 329 18.19 -3.88 -4.22
CA GLY A 329 19.60 -4.26 -4.09
C GLY A 329 20.52 -3.06 -3.87
N LYS A 330 21.52 -3.25 -3.02
CA LYS A 330 22.49 -2.22 -2.58
C LYS A 330 23.22 -1.49 -3.71
N ASP A 331 23.51 -2.18 -4.82
CA ASP A 331 24.22 -1.60 -5.97
C ASP A 331 23.39 -0.56 -6.74
N ASN A 332 22.10 -0.53 -6.52
CA ASN A 332 21.12 0.36 -7.16
C ASN A 332 20.73 1.55 -6.28
N VAL A 333 21.34 1.71 -5.11
CA VAL A 333 21.08 2.80 -4.17
C VAL A 333 22.28 3.73 -4.10
N LEU A 334 22.04 5.03 -4.32
CA LEU A 334 23.02 6.09 -4.14
C LEU A 334 22.65 6.96 -2.94
N GLY A 335 23.50 6.96 -1.92
CA GLY A 335 23.42 7.86 -0.77
C GLY A 335 24.18 9.17 -1.03
N VAL A 336 23.56 10.32 -0.81
CA VAL A 336 24.23 11.62 -0.97
C VAL A 336 24.28 12.35 0.37
N LEU A 337 25.50 12.59 0.87
CA LEU A 337 25.74 13.39 2.06
C LEU A 337 25.92 14.86 1.63
N MET A 338 25.18 15.78 2.24
CA MET A 338 25.19 17.20 1.90
C MET A 338 25.41 18.07 3.15
N PRO A 339 26.63 17.99 3.76
CA PRO A 339 26.91 18.70 4.99
C PRO A 339 26.87 20.22 4.81
N SER A 340 26.32 20.89 5.82
CA SER A 340 26.42 22.34 6.03
C SER A 340 27.44 22.62 7.13
N PRO A 341 27.78 23.91 7.40
CA PRO A 341 28.60 24.27 8.56
C PRO A 341 27.98 23.90 9.91
N TYR A 342 26.67 23.60 9.95
CA TYR A 342 25.94 23.23 11.15
C TYR A 342 25.83 21.71 11.31
N SER A 343 26.22 20.93 10.29
CA SER A 343 26.19 19.47 10.36
C SER A 343 27.27 18.97 11.30
N SER A 344 26.90 18.14 12.26
CA SER A 344 27.85 17.54 13.20
C SER A 344 28.76 16.51 12.52
N GLU A 345 30.00 16.39 12.98
CA GLU A 345 30.92 15.34 12.50
C GLU A 345 30.35 13.93 12.74
N HIS A 346 29.61 13.77 13.82
CA HIS A 346 28.92 12.52 14.14
C HIS A 346 27.90 12.14 13.07
N SER A 347 27.08 13.08 12.58
CA SER A 347 26.09 12.80 11.53
C SER A 347 26.74 12.33 10.22
N ILE A 348 27.87 12.90 9.85
CA ILE A 348 28.64 12.47 8.67
C ILE A 348 29.20 11.06 8.87
N THR A 349 29.82 10.82 10.03
CA THR A 349 30.40 9.52 10.38
C THR A 349 29.33 8.42 10.43
N ASP A 350 28.20 8.71 11.06
CA ASP A 350 27.08 7.77 11.19
C ASP A 350 26.45 7.45 9.81
N ALA A 351 26.29 8.46 8.93
CA ALA A 351 25.81 8.24 7.56
C ALA A 351 26.76 7.36 6.73
N LEU A 352 28.07 7.56 6.87
CA LEU A 352 29.07 6.74 6.20
C LEU A 352 29.11 5.31 6.77
N ALA A 353 28.99 5.17 8.08
CA ALA A 353 28.91 3.85 8.74
C ALA A 353 27.67 3.08 8.28
N LEU A 354 26.50 3.72 8.22
CA LEU A 354 25.28 3.15 7.68
C LEU A 354 25.49 2.68 6.24
N ALA A 355 26.01 3.55 5.38
CA ALA A 355 26.26 3.22 3.98
C ALA A 355 27.24 2.04 3.83
N HIS A 356 28.25 1.97 4.70
CA HIS A 356 29.18 0.84 4.76
C HIS A 356 28.46 -0.46 5.15
N ASN A 357 27.64 -0.43 6.21
CA ASN A 357 26.90 -1.59 6.69
C ASN A 357 25.94 -2.15 5.63
N LEU A 358 25.19 -1.27 4.96
CA LEU A 358 24.30 -1.61 3.85
C LEU A 358 25.02 -1.96 2.55
N GLY A 359 26.31 -1.60 2.41
CA GLY A 359 27.10 -1.78 1.19
C GLY A 359 26.67 -0.87 0.02
N ILE A 360 26.00 0.24 0.28
CA ILE A 360 25.55 1.20 -0.73
C ILE A 360 26.66 2.22 -1.09
N LYS A 361 26.58 2.79 -2.31
CA LYS A 361 27.49 3.83 -2.77
C LYS A 361 27.13 5.19 -2.17
N THR A 362 28.17 6.02 -1.93
CA THR A 362 27.95 7.39 -1.41
C THR A 362 28.70 8.45 -2.20
N HIS A 363 28.15 9.66 -2.18
CA HIS A 363 28.81 10.90 -2.59
C HIS A 363 28.62 11.97 -1.54
N THR A 364 29.67 12.78 -1.28
CA THR A 364 29.59 13.91 -0.36
C THR A 364 29.68 15.22 -1.14
N ILE A 365 28.69 16.10 -0.97
CA ILE A 365 28.60 17.40 -1.64
C ILE A 365 28.32 18.48 -0.58
N PRO A 366 29.36 19.17 -0.06
CA PRO A 366 29.15 20.26 0.89
C PRO A 366 28.32 21.41 0.29
N ILE A 367 27.33 21.90 1.06
CA ILE A 367 26.41 22.94 0.57
C ILE A 367 26.86 24.39 0.88
N GLN A 368 27.93 24.56 1.67
CA GLN A 368 28.43 25.89 2.04
C GLN A 368 28.62 26.87 0.87
N PRO A 369 29.22 26.49 -0.29
CA PRO A 369 29.39 27.42 -1.40
C PRO A 369 28.05 27.96 -1.94
N MET A 370 27.01 27.12 -1.97
CA MET A 370 25.68 27.52 -2.44
C MET A 370 24.99 28.41 -1.40
N MET A 371 25.12 28.12 -0.11
CA MET A 371 24.61 28.97 0.96
C MET A 371 25.22 30.38 0.83
N SER A 372 26.57 30.49 0.70
CA SER A 372 27.26 31.78 0.55
C SER A 372 26.80 32.53 -0.70
N ALA A 373 26.52 31.85 -1.81
CA ALA A 373 25.98 32.47 -3.02
C ALA A 373 24.57 33.05 -2.81
N PHE A 374 23.70 32.36 -2.08
CA PHE A 374 22.38 32.87 -1.69
C PHE A 374 22.50 34.08 -0.76
N ASP A 375 23.34 33.99 0.27
CA ASP A 375 23.59 35.10 1.21
C ASP A 375 24.06 36.36 0.49
N GLN A 376 25.02 36.21 -0.42
CA GLN A 376 25.53 37.33 -1.22
C GLN A 376 24.45 37.92 -2.14
N SER A 377 23.63 37.06 -2.78
CA SER A 377 22.59 37.49 -3.70
C SER A 377 21.44 38.21 -3.01
N LEU A 378 21.13 37.84 -1.78
CA LEU A 378 20.02 38.39 -1.00
C LEU A 378 20.45 39.48 -0.01
N ALA A 379 21.75 39.73 0.16
CA ALA A 379 22.30 40.62 1.18
C ALA A 379 21.65 42.01 1.18
N THR A 380 21.46 42.62 0.01
CA THR A 380 20.83 43.96 -0.09
C THR A 380 19.36 43.93 0.31
N LEU A 381 18.64 42.88 -0.06
CA LEU A 381 17.21 42.76 0.23
C LEU A 381 16.94 42.43 1.72
N PHE A 382 17.86 41.74 2.35
CA PHE A 382 17.74 41.28 3.74
C PHE A 382 18.54 42.13 4.74
N ALA A 383 19.12 43.27 4.31
CA ALA A 383 20.04 44.10 5.12
C ALA A 383 19.50 44.48 6.50
N ASP A 384 18.18 44.74 6.62
CA ASP A 384 17.52 45.17 7.86
C ASP A 384 16.73 44.00 8.54
N ARG A 385 17.02 42.76 8.20
CA ARG A 385 16.34 41.55 8.76
C ARG A 385 17.33 40.70 9.52
N SER A 386 16.91 40.20 10.66
CA SER A 386 17.63 39.15 11.36
C SER A 386 17.40 37.79 10.70
N SER A 387 18.37 36.89 10.81
CA SER A 387 18.22 35.48 10.39
C SER A 387 17.05 34.81 11.10
N ASP A 388 16.27 34.02 10.36
CA ASP A 388 15.11 33.28 10.85
C ASP A 388 14.99 31.94 10.13
N VAL A 389 13.78 31.36 10.09
CA VAL A 389 13.48 30.10 9.39
C VAL A 389 13.76 30.16 7.87
N THR A 390 14.00 31.35 7.31
CA THR A 390 14.31 31.52 5.88
C THR A 390 15.63 30.86 5.52
N GLU A 391 16.68 31.09 6.31
CA GLU A 391 18.01 30.52 6.10
C GLU A 391 18.03 29.01 6.34
N GLU A 392 17.26 28.52 7.33
CA GLU A 392 17.04 27.08 7.54
C GLU A 392 16.38 26.44 6.30
N ASN A 393 15.32 27.05 5.78
CA ASN A 393 14.62 26.58 4.59
C ASN A 393 15.47 26.66 3.31
N LEU A 394 16.36 27.64 3.18
CA LEU A 394 17.28 27.71 2.05
C LEU A 394 18.23 26.52 2.01
N GLN A 395 18.77 26.09 3.15
CA GLN A 395 19.62 24.89 3.22
C GLN A 395 18.87 23.64 2.74
N SER A 396 17.64 23.44 3.21
CA SER A 396 16.80 22.33 2.80
C SER A 396 16.54 22.35 1.27
N ARG A 397 16.23 23.54 0.69
CA ARG A 397 16.02 23.71 -0.75
C ARG A 397 17.27 23.49 -1.57
N ILE A 398 18.44 23.93 -1.11
CA ILE A 398 19.72 23.64 -1.75
C ILE A 398 19.93 22.12 -1.84
N ARG A 399 19.74 21.40 -0.74
CA ARG A 399 19.83 19.94 -0.72
C ARG A 399 18.84 19.29 -1.68
N GLY A 400 17.58 19.72 -1.64
CA GLY A 400 16.54 19.24 -2.55
C GLY A 400 16.88 19.48 -4.03
N SER A 401 17.42 20.66 -4.37
CA SER A 401 17.84 20.99 -5.73
C SER A 401 19.00 20.14 -6.21
N LEU A 402 20.00 19.87 -5.37
CA LEU A 402 21.13 19.00 -5.69
C LEU A 402 20.67 17.56 -5.95
N LEU A 403 19.81 17.02 -5.09
CA LEU A 403 19.26 15.67 -5.26
C LEU A 403 18.45 15.55 -6.54
N MET A 404 17.62 16.56 -6.87
CA MET A 404 16.86 16.58 -8.12
C MET A 404 17.76 16.71 -9.34
N ALA A 405 18.87 17.46 -9.25
CA ALA A 405 19.85 17.55 -10.34
C ALA A 405 20.51 16.17 -10.62
N ILE A 406 20.85 15.43 -9.56
CA ILE A 406 21.37 14.06 -9.66
C ILE A 406 20.31 13.14 -10.25
N SER A 407 19.07 13.18 -9.73
CA SER A 407 17.93 12.43 -10.24
C SER A 407 17.77 12.62 -11.75
N ASN A 408 17.69 13.84 -12.20
CA ASN A 408 17.51 14.18 -13.62
C ASN A 408 18.69 13.75 -14.49
N LYS A 409 19.92 13.95 -13.99
CA LYS A 409 21.13 13.67 -14.78
C LYS A 409 21.38 12.19 -15.00
N PHE A 410 21.07 11.36 -13.99
CA PHE A 410 21.37 9.93 -13.99
C PHE A 410 20.13 9.04 -14.15
N GLY A 411 18.94 9.62 -14.15
CA GLY A 411 17.68 8.85 -14.22
C GLY A 411 17.37 8.06 -12.95
N HIS A 412 17.86 8.52 -11.78
CA HIS A 412 17.55 7.90 -10.49
C HIS A 412 16.22 8.43 -9.96
N LEU A 413 15.41 7.57 -9.34
CA LEU A 413 14.26 8.03 -8.56
C LEU A 413 14.75 8.64 -7.24
N LEU A 414 14.40 9.89 -6.96
CA LEU A 414 14.63 10.49 -5.65
C LEU A 414 13.57 9.99 -4.67
N ILE A 415 14.00 9.37 -3.56
CA ILE A 415 13.13 8.97 -2.46
C ILE A 415 13.31 9.96 -1.31
N SER A 416 12.22 10.60 -0.88
CA SER A 416 12.21 11.48 0.29
C SER A 416 12.10 10.67 1.59
N THR A 417 12.55 11.27 2.69
CA THR A 417 12.72 10.59 3.98
C THR A 417 11.80 11.12 5.09
N GLY A 418 10.84 12.00 4.76
CA GLY A 418 9.88 12.53 5.73
C GLY A 418 8.94 11.43 6.24
N ASN A 419 8.72 11.39 7.56
CA ASN A 419 7.82 10.46 8.24
C ASN A 419 6.43 11.08 8.48
N LYS A 420 5.46 10.25 8.95
CA LYS A 420 4.07 10.67 9.17
C LYS A 420 3.95 11.80 10.20
N SER A 421 4.71 11.74 11.28
CA SER A 421 4.65 12.72 12.38
C SER A 421 5.05 14.12 11.89
N GLU A 422 6.19 14.21 11.16
CA GLU A 422 6.69 15.45 10.58
C GLU A 422 5.74 16.01 9.51
N VAL A 423 5.28 15.16 8.59
CA VAL A 423 4.35 15.55 7.52
C VAL A 423 3.00 16.00 8.10
N SER A 424 2.54 15.38 9.19
CA SER A 424 1.28 15.76 9.85
C SER A 424 1.30 17.21 10.32
N VAL A 425 2.34 17.61 11.03
CA VAL A 425 2.45 18.95 11.63
C VAL A 425 3.14 19.96 10.72
N GLY A 426 3.61 19.50 9.53
CA GLY A 426 4.30 20.35 8.56
C GLY A 426 5.72 20.72 8.96
N TYR A 427 6.37 19.91 9.79
CA TYR A 427 7.79 20.03 10.13
C TYR A 427 8.64 19.52 8.96
N CYS A 428 8.55 20.24 7.85
CA CYS A 428 9.16 19.93 6.56
C CYS A 428 9.20 21.20 5.70
N THR A 429 10.09 21.23 4.71
CA THR A 429 10.29 22.37 3.81
C THR A 429 9.81 22.06 2.40
N LEU A 430 8.85 22.86 1.90
CA LEU A 430 8.43 22.80 0.49
C LEU A 430 9.62 23.01 -0.43
N TYR A 431 9.74 22.15 -1.44
CA TYR A 431 10.83 22.17 -2.44
C TYR A 431 12.22 21.92 -1.83
N GLY A 432 12.27 21.39 -0.60
CA GLY A 432 13.47 21.00 0.12
C GLY A 432 13.47 19.49 0.39
N ASP A 433 13.32 19.11 1.65
CA ASP A 433 13.26 17.72 2.11
C ASP A 433 12.00 16.96 1.66
N MET A 434 10.96 17.69 1.24
CA MET A 434 9.77 17.12 0.61
C MET A 434 9.95 16.75 -0.87
N ASN A 435 11.11 17.07 -1.49
CA ASN A 435 11.37 16.74 -2.88
C ASN A 435 11.53 15.24 -3.06
N GLY A 436 10.97 14.73 -4.15
CA GLY A 436 11.10 13.31 -4.52
C GLY A 436 9.99 12.82 -5.42
N GLY A 437 10.17 11.63 -5.97
CA GLY A 437 9.14 10.93 -6.72
C GLY A 437 8.36 9.92 -5.88
N LEU A 438 8.87 9.59 -4.67
CA LEU A 438 8.23 8.70 -3.70
C LEU A 438 8.63 9.12 -2.28
N ALA A 439 7.68 9.11 -1.35
CA ALA A 439 7.88 9.30 0.09
C ALA A 439 7.66 7.98 0.82
N ALA A 440 8.73 7.18 0.94
CA ALA A 440 8.62 5.77 1.34
C ALA A 440 8.02 5.58 2.74
N ILE A 441 8.31 6.47 3.69
CA ILE A 441 7.87 6.37 5.09
C ILE A 441 6.87 7.48 5.51
N ALA A 442 6.25 8.16 4.55
CA ALA A 442 5.32 9.27 4.83
C ALA A 442 4.09 8.87 5.65
N ASP A 443 3.77 7.58 5.75
CA ASP A 443 2.68 7.04 6.58
C ASP A 443 3.20 6.26 7.81
N VAL A 444 4.50 6.34 8.12
CA VAL A 444 5.13 5.70 9.29
C VAL A 444 5.30 6.74 10.40
N PRO A 445 4.65 6.60 11.57
CA PRO A 445 4.88 7.47 12.73
C PRO A 445 6.35 7.41 13.20
N LYS A 446 6.87 8.51 13.77
CA LYS A 446 8.27 8.59 14.22
C LYS A 446 8.63 7.53 15.26
N THR A 447 7.74 7.27 16.20
CA THR A 447 7.92 6.20 17.20
C THR A 447 8.07 4.83 16.53
N ARG A 448 7.35 4.61 15.43
CA ARG A 448 7.45 3.37 14.67
C ARG A 448 8.73 3.31 13.83
N VAL A 449 9.25 4.45 13.34
CA VAL A 449 10.56 4.51 12.68
C VAL A 449 11.65 4.01 13.63
N PHE A 450 11.63 4.43 14.90
CA PHE A 450 12.57 3.94 15.91
C PHE A 450 12.44 2.44 16.13
N SER A 451 11.24 1.93 16.36
CA SER A 451 11.03 0.51 16.64
C SER A 451 11.44 -0.40 15.48
N ILE A 452 11.23 0.03 14.23
CA ILE A 452 11.67 -0.72 13.04
C ILE A 452 13.21 -0.72 12.95
N CYS A 453 13.87 0.41 13.21
CA CYS A 453 15.34 0.47 13.20
C CYS A 453 15.96 -0.40 14.31
N GLU A 454 15.37 -0.43 15.51
CA GLU A 454 15.77 -1.33 16.58
C GLU A 454 15.55 -2.80 16.20
N TRP A 455 14.41 -3.10 15.56
CA TRP A 455 14.12 -4.45 15.08
C TRP A 455 15.13 -4.91 14.02
N LEU A 456 15.54 -4.03 13.08
CA LEU A 456 16.54 -4.35 12.05
C LEU A 456 17.91 -4.75 12.64
N ASN A 457 18.22 -4.31 13.84
CA ASN A 457 19.47 -4.66 14.53
C ASN A 457 19.40 -5.97 15.34
N ARG A 458 18.25 -6.67 15.33
CA ARG A 458 18.12 -7.97 15.99
C ARG A 458 18.70 -9.10 15.12
N THR A 459 18.93 -10.26 15.74
CA THR A 459 19.62 -11.42 15.14
C THR A 459 18.97 -11.97 13.87
N ASN A 460 17.69 -11.70 13.63
CA ASN A 460 16.91 -12.21 12.48
C ASN A 460 16.61 -11.14 11.44
N SER A 461 17.42 -10.11 11.33
CA SER A 461 17.24 -9.08 10.29
C SER A 461 17.23 -9.72 8.90
N PRO A 462 16.29 -9.31 8.01
CA PRO A 462 16.24 -9.80 6.63
C PRO A 462 17.40 -9.25 5.77
N LEU A 463 18.07 -8.19 6.24
CA LEU A 463 19.14 -7.53 5.50
C LEU A 463 20.48 -8.26 5.66
N GLU A 464 21.13 -8.56 4.54
CA GLU A 464 22.52 -8.98 4.54
C GLU A 464 23.44 -7.80 4.89
N ILE A 465 24.04 -7.87 6.08
CA ILE A 465 25.04 -6.90 6.51
C ILE A 465 26.40 -7.24 5.89
N LYS A 466 27.17 -6.19 5.58
CA LYS A 466 28.55 -6.37 5.08
C LYS A 466 29.40 -7.12 6.11
N GLN A 467 30.23 -8.05 5.65
CA GLN A 467 31.11 -8.82 6.51
C GLN A 467 31.94 -7.91 7.41
N GLY A 468 31.85 -8.13 8.72
CA GLY A 468 32.54 -7.33 9.75
C GLY A 468 31.65 -6.29 10.46
N SER A 469 30.43 -6.04 9.98
CA SER A 469 29.43 -5.22 10.72
C SER A 469 28.64 -6.10 11.68
N THR A 470 28.25 -5.55 12.82
CA THR A 470 27.45 -6.23 13.85
C THR A 470 26.01 -5.72 13.92
N GLU A 471 25.71 -4.67 13.19
CA GLU A 471 24.42 -3.97 13.18
C GLU A 471 24.10 -3.44 11.77
N VAL A 472 22.83 -3.36 11.43
CA VAL A 472 22.34 -2.75 10.18
C VAL A 472 22.39 -1.25 10.28
N ILE A 473 21.71 -0.71 11.28
CA ILE A 473 21.63 0.73 11.59
C ILE A 473 22.62 1.02 12.73
N PRO A 474 23.60 1.92 12.55
CA PRO A 474 24.50 2.31 13.63
C PRO A 474 23.73 2.71 14.89
N VAL A 475 24.07 2.18 16.06
CA VAL A 475 23.39 2.45 17.33
C VAL A 475 23.31 3.94 17.63
N ASN A 476 24.35 4.70 17.28
CA ASN A 476 24.34 6.17 17.45
C ASN A 476 23.18 6.86 16.73
N ILE A 477 22.79 6.36 15.55
CA ILE A 477 21.62 6.89 14.78
C ILE A 477 20.33 6.66 15.56
N ILE A 478 20.19 5.53 16.25
CA ILE A 478 18.99 5.16 17.01
C ILE A 478 18.91 5.95 18.32
N THR A 479 20.04 6.12 18.99
CA THR A 479 20.09 6.73 20.34
C THR A 479 20.19 8.25 20.33
N LYS A 480 20.62 8.83 19.23
CA LYS A 480 20.78 10.27 19.05
C LYS A 480 19.42 10.97 19.07
N PRO A 481 19.27 12.09 19.81
CA PRO A 481 18.06 12.91 19.74
C PRO A 481 17.82 13.41 18.30
N PRO A 482 16.56 13.35 17.81
CA PRO A 482 16.24 13.87 16.46
C PRO A 482 16.54 15.37 16.32
N SER A 483 17.15 15.71 15.18
CA SER A 483 17.48 17.10 14.84
C SER A 483 17.58 17.29 13.33
N ALA A 484 17.08 18.41 12.83
CA ALA A 484 17.23 18.81 11.44
C ALA A 484 18.64 19.39 11.11
N GLU A 485 19.45 19.73 12.11
CA GLU A 485 20.81 20.30 11.98
C GLU A 485 20.90 21.50 11.00
N LEU A 486 19.92 22.41 11.04
CA LEU A 486 19.85 23.60 10.19
C LEU A 486 20.38 24.85 10.89
N LYS A 487 20.57 24.80 12.22
CA LYS A 487 21.17 25.82 13.08
C LYS A 487 21.94 25.15 14.23
N PRO A 488 22.82 25.91 14.95
CA PRO A 488 23.55 25.36 16.09
C PRO A 488 22.62 24.77 17.15
N ASP A 489 23.00 23.63 17.74
CA ASP A 489 22.36 22.95 18.87
C ASP A 489 20.84 22.71 18.71
N GLN A 490 20.35 22.63 17.50
CA GLN A 490 18.94 22.40 17.19
C GLN A 490 18.48 21.00 17.59
N LEU A 491 17.31 20.94 18.23
CA LEU A 491 16.57 19.69 18.48
C LEU A 491 15.13 19.83 17.95
N ASP A 492 14.54 18.73 17.51
CA ASP A 492 13.13 18.72 17.05
C ASP A 492 12.18 19.15 18.18
N GLN A 493 12.52 18.80 19.43
CA GLN A 493 11.75 19.16 20.62
C GLN A 493 11.74 20.68 20.92
N ASP A 494 12.61 21.48 20.32
CA ASP A 494 12.51 22.95 20.39
C ASP A 494 11.21 23.46 19.72
N SER A 495 10.70 22.69 18.78
CA SER A 495 9.54 23.04 17.96
C SER A 495 8.36 22.10 18.10
N LEU A 496 8.56 20.87 18.53
CA LEU A 496 7.55 19.81 18.62
C LEU A 496 7.47 19.25 20.05
N PRO A 497 6.33 18.72 20.47
CA PRO A 497 6.28 17.91 21.68
C PRO A 497 7.08 16.62 21.50
N PRO A 498 7.44 15.90 22.58
CA PRO A 498 8.02 14.56 22.49
C PRO A 498 7.21 13.66 21.54
N TYR A 499 7.91 12.84 20.75
CA TYR A 499 7.25 12.09 19.66
C TYR A 499 6.25 11.04 20.14
N ASP A 500 6.40 10.48 21.32
CA ASP A 500 5.41 9.61 21.97
C ASP A 500 4.08 10.34 22.22
N ILE A 501 4.14 11.57 22.71
CA ILE A 501 2.96 12.43 22.91
C ILE A 501 2.38 12.88 21.57
N LEU A 502 3.26 13.30 20.63
CA LEU A 502 2.83 13.76 19.32
C LEU A 502 2.09 12.67 18.56
N ASP A 503 2.68 11.47 18.48
CA ASP A 503 2.12 10.36 17.71
C ASP A 503 0.79 9.86 18.32
N ASP A 504 0.64 9.86 19.64
CA ASP A 504 -0.63 9.51 20.28
C ASP A 504 -1.72 10.54 19.99
N ILE A 505 -1.42 11.85 20.05
CA ILE A 505 -2.37 12.90 19.65
C ILE A 505 -2.75 12.76 18.18
N LEU A 506 -1.78 12.48 17.29
CA LEU A 506 -2.03 12.30 15.86
C LEU A 506 -2.86 11.05 15.58
N ASP A 507 -2.64 9.96 16.29
CA ASP A 507 -3.46 8.75 16.19
C ASP A 507 -4.92 9.05 16.54
N GLN A 508 -5.15 9.69 17.69
CA GLN A 508 -6.50 10.05 18.12
C GLN A 508 -7.19 11.02 17.15
N LEU A 509 -6.45 12.00 16.61
CA LEU A 509 -7.00 13.00 15.69
C LEU A 509 -7.28 12.42 14.29
N ILE A 510 -6.34 11.66 13.71
CA ILE A 510 -6.37 11.23 12.31
C ILE A 510 -7.11 9.90 12.15
N HIS A 511 -6.84 8.91 12.99
CA HIS A 511 -7.38 7.56 12.88
C HIS A 511 -8.70 7.42 13.63
N GLN A 512 -8.79 7.97 14.86
CA GLN A 512 -9.99 7.86 15.69
C GLN A 512 -10.97 9.01 15.49
N HIS A 513 -10.62 10.04 14.69
CA HIS A 513 -11.45 11.22 14.39
C HIS A 513 -11.92 11.99 15.63
N ARG A 514 -11.15 11.94 16.73
CA ARG A 514 -11.48 12.64 17.96
C ARG A 514 -11.31 14.14 17.81
N SER A 515 -12.19 14.89 18.46
CA SER A 515 -12.06 16.33 18.62
C SER A 515 -10.95 16.70 19.60
N ALA A 516 -10.45 17.95 19.52
CA ALA A 516 -9.47 18.44 20.49
C ALA A 516 -9.93 18.27 21.94
N THR A 517 -11.23 18.49 22.21
CA THR A 517 -11.83 18.32 23.56
C THR A 517 -11.75 16.88 24.04
N GLU A 518 -12.03 15.90 23.19
CA GLU A 518 -11.95 14.47 23.53
C GLU A 518 -10.50 14.02 23.75
N ILE A 519 -9.54 14.56 22.98
CA ILE A 519 -8.10 14.28 23.15
C ILE A 519 -7.59 14.88 24.46
N ILE A 520 -8.00 16.09 24.82
CA ILE A 520 -7.69 16.70 26.13
C ILE A 520 -8.28 15.86 27.26
N ALA A 521 -9.52 15.41 27.12
CA ALA A 521 -10.19 14.58 28.11
C ALA A 521 -9.51 13.20 28.30
N SER A 522 -8.74 12.71 27.31
CA SER A 522 -7.95 11.47 27.43
C SER A 522 -6.66 11.65 28.24
N GLY A 523 -6.32 12.88 28.68
CA GLY A 523 -5.21 13.15 29.60
C GLY A 523 -4.06 13.97 29.01
N HIS A 524 -4.17 14.45 27.76
CA HIS A 524 -3.16 15.34 27.17
C HIS A 524 -3.31 16.78 27.62
N GLU A 525 -2.21 17.51 27.71
CA GLU A 525 -2.19 18.93 28.05
C GLU A 525 -2.89 19.75 26.96
N GLN A 526 -3.82 20.63 27.37
CA GLN A 526 -4.63 21.43 26.46
C GLN A 526 -3.79 22.25 25.47
N ALA A 527 -2.75 22.94 25.94
CA ALA A 527 -1.91 23.78 25.11
C ALA A 527 -1.18 22.97 24.01
N VAL A 528 -0.75 21.75 24.35
CA VAL A 528 -0.09 20.83 23.40
C VAL A 528 -1.07 20.35 22.34
N VAL A 529 -2.27 19.89 22.74
CA VAL A 529 -3.32 19.42 21.82
C VAL A 529 -3.73 20.53 20.84
N GLU A 530 -4.07 21.72 21.35
CA GLU A 530 -4.48 22.86 20.54
C GLU A 530 -3.38 23.27 19.53
N ARG A 531 -2.11 23.23 19.96
CA ARG A 531 -0.96 23.50 19.09
C ARG A 531 -0.85 22.46 17.98
N VAL A 532 -0.92 21.15 18.28
CA VAL A 532 -0.81 20.06 17.30
C VAL A 532 -1.96 20.14 16.32
N VAL A 533 -3.21 20.26 16.78
CA VAL A 533 -4.40 20.39 15.92
C VAL A 533 -4.26 21.59 14.96
N ARG A 534 -3.79 22.72 15.44
CA ARG A 534 -3.53 23.89 14.60
C ARG A 534 -2.46 23.61 13.55
N LEU A 535 -1.33 22.99 13.93
CA LEU A 535 -0.24 22.65 13.01
C LEU A 535 -0.73 21.69 11.92
N VAL A 536 -1.48 20.66 12.26
CA VAL A 536 -2.06 19.71 11.29
C VAL A 536 -2.94 20.44 10.27
N LYS A 537 -3.77 21.39 10.70
CA LYS A 537 -4.65 22.17 9.81
C LYS A 537 -3.85 23.05 8.84
N ILE A 538 -2.91 23.83 9.34
CA ILE A 538 -2.15 24.75 8.49
C ILE A 538 -1.15 24.04 7.58
N ALA A 539 -0.74 22.82 7.89
CA ALA A 539 0.18 22.04 7.08
C ALA A 539 -0.46 21.41 5.82
N GLU A 540 -1.79 21.48 5.67
CA GLU A 540 -2.47 20.81 4.55
C GLU A 540 -1.94 21.25 3.18
N PHE A 541 -1.61 22.54 3.00
CA PHE A 541 -1.07 23.03 1.74
C PHE A 541 0.30 22.42 1.39
N LYS A 542 1.11 22.04 2.41
CA LYS A 542 2.38 21.33 2.22
C LYS A 542 2.11 19.89 1.78
N ARG A 543 1.22 19.18 2.47
CA ARG A 543 0.86 17.79 2.15
C ARG A 543 0.33 17.62 0.73
N ARG A 544 -0.43 18.61 0.22
CA ARG A 544 -0.91 18.60 -1.18
C ARG A 544 0.18 18.73 -2.25
N GLN A 545 1.39 19.06 -1.84
CA GLN A 545 2.56 19.21 -2.72
C GLN A 545 3.64 18.16 -2.41
N ALA A 546 3.35 17.19 -1.54
CA ALA A 546 4.26 16.11 -1.23
C ALA A 546 4.29 15.05 -2.34
N ALA A 547 5.39 14.30 -2.42
CA ALA A 547 5.47 13.10 -3.23
C ALA A 547 4.46 12.04 -2.75
N PRO A 548 4.03 11.11 -3.63
CA PRO A 548 3.18 9.99 -3.23
C PRO A 548 3.81 9.23 -2.06
N GLY A 549 3.04 8.98 -1.00
CA GLY A 549 3.47 8.25 0.19
C GLY A 549 2.89 6.85 0.25
N LEU A 550 3.71 5.83 0.56
CA LEU A 550 3.22 4.46 0.73
C LEU A 550 2.30 4.35 1.94
N LYS A 551 1.09 3.87 1.71
CA LYS A 551 0.07 3.69 2.75
C LYS A 551 0.30 2.40 3.52
N ILE A 552 0.45 2.50 4.84
CA ILE A 552 0.56 1.36 5.77
C ILE A 552 -0.48 1.40 6.89
N THR A 553 -1.15 2.52 7.10
CA THR A 553 -2.19 2.67 8.12
C THR A 553 -3.58 2.71 7.46
N ASP A 554 -4.63 2.63 8.25
CA ASP A 554 -6.01 2.77 7.77
C ASP A 554 -6.28 4.15 7.17
N ARG A 555 -5.51 5.18 7.55
CA ARG A 555 -5.66 6.54 7.04
C ARG A 555 -4.32 7.23 6.78
N ALA A 556 -3.89 7.22 5.53
CA ALA A 556 -2.70 7.91 5.04
C ALA A 556 -3.04 9.28 4.42
N PHE A 557 -2.07 10.20 4.45
CA PHE A 557 -2.17 11.42 3.66
C PHE A 557 -2.06 11.11 2.17
N GLY A 558 -2.75 11.87 1.34
CA GLY A 558 -2.82 11.64 -0.11
C GLY A 558 -4.26 11.37 -0.56
N SER A 559 -4.47 10.30 -1.33
CA SER A 559 -5.78 9.98 -1.94
C SER A 559 -6.90 9.73 -0.91
N GLY A 560 -6.57 9.17 0.25
CA GLY A 560 -7.53 8.90 1.34
C GLY A 560 -7.80 10.09 2.28
N TRP A 561 -7.04 11.18 2.16
CA TRP A 561 -7.17 12.38 3.00
C TRP A 561 -7.66 13.57 2.19
N ARG A 562 -8.90 14.03 2.45
CA ARG A 562 -9.58 15.04 1.61
C ARG A 562 -9.90 16.34 2.37
N MET A 563 -9.02 16.79 3.27
CA MET A 563 -9.21 18.04 4.02
C MET A 563 -9.06 19.26 3.11
N PRO A 564 -9.91 20.31 3.26
CA PRO A 564 -9.78 21.53 2.48
C PRO A 564 -8.59 22.37 2.97
N ILE A 565 -7.84 22.99 2.03
CA ILE A 565 -6.75 23.92 2.34
C ILE A 565 -7.32 25.27 2.78
N ALA A 566 -8.17 25.89 1.94
CA ALA A 566 -8.77 27.20 2.19
C ALA A 566 -9.97 27.05 3.13
N SER A 567 -9.72 26.82 4.40
CA SER A 567 -10.76 26.65 5.41
C SER A 567 -10.47 27.47 6.66
N LYS A 568 -11.54 27.94 7.32
CA LYS A 568 -11.49 28.60 8.62
C LYS A 568 -12.25 27.73 9.64
N VAL A 569 -11.63 26.63 10.05
CA VAL A 569 -12.18 25.77 11.10
C VAL A 569 -11.55 26.15 12.43
N THR A 570 -12.35 26.50 13.42
CA THR A 570 -11.91 27.05 14.72
C THR A 570 -11.83 26.00 15.83
N SER A 571 -12.15 24.74 15.59
CA SER A 571 -12.16 23.71 16.65
C SER A 571 -11.54 22.41 16.16
#